data_7e55ba2582085f4fd4e1d8adccf6b762
#
_entry.id   7e55ba2582085f4fd4e1d8adccf6b762
#
_cell.length_a   1.000
_cell.length_b   1.000
_cell.length_c   1.000
_cell.angle_alpha   90.00
_cell.angle_beta   90.00
_cell.angle_gamma   90.00
#
_symmetry.space_group_name_H-M   'P 1'
#
loop_
_entity.id
_entity.type
_entity.pdbx_description
1 polymer ?
#
loop_
_entity_poly.entity_id
_entity_poly.type
_entity_poly.pdbx_seq_one_letter_code
_entity_poly.pdbx_strand_id
1 'polypeptide(L)'
;MNIHGGRIKVDSQMDRGSVFTVWLPMDLTPEPDELPDEITDMESTGMKEKETVVSASDENIKKLLLVEDNQEFRTFLKEQLEDFYQIIEAADGEEGERKAIEENPDLIISDIMMPKVDGIELCRRIKTNVQTSHIPVILLTARTADDIKINSYEVGADSYMSKPFNFDMLMVRIEKLIEQQEKRKQEFRKNIEVNPSAITITSVDEQLIQKCLEYIEKNMDNPEYGVEELSGDLGMVRMSLYRKLQSITGHTPTDFIRSIRLKRAAQLLQGSQLPIVEIANRVGFSSPSYFSKCFREMFGMLPKQYAEESGRKE
;
A
#
# COMPACT_ATOMS: atom_id res chain seq x y z
N MET A 1 29.52 17.79 12.60
CA MET A 1 30.65 18.73 12.56
C MET A 1 31.98 18.03 12.81
N ASN A 2 32.08 17.12 13.80
CA ASN A 2 33.34 16.38 14.04
C ASN A 2 33.74 15.44 12.89
N ILE A 3 32.79 14.96 12.10
CA ILE A 3 33.02 14.07 10.92
C ILE A 3 33.74 14.78 9.77
N HIS A 4 33.62 16.12 9.68
CA HIS A 4 34.21 16.92 8.60
C HIS A 4 35.35 17.81 9.09
N GLY A 5 35.92 17.60 10.29
CA GLY A 5 37.02 18.40 10.85
C GLY A 5 36.72 19.89 11.00
N GLY A 6 35.44 20.28 10.92
CA GLY A 6 35.00 21.65 11.02
C GLY A 6 34.85 22.14 12.47
N ARG A 7 34.78 23.48 12.63
CA ARG A 7 34.54 24.17 13.90
C ARG A 7 33.29 25.02 13.82
N ILE A 8 32.55 25.09 14.94
CA ILE A 8 31.42 26.01 15.10
C ILE A 8 31.64 26.88 16.32
N LYS A 9 31.37 28.18 16.20
CA LYS A 9 31.37 29.16 17.27
C LYS A 9 30.04 29.87 17.31
N VAL A 10 29.49 30.08 18.49
CA VAL A 10 28.27 30.86 18.72
C VAL A 10 28.60 32.05 19.60
N ASP A 11 28.27 33.24 19.11
CA ASP A 11 28.28 34.47 19.88
C ASP A 11 26.84 34.97 20.02
N SER A 12 26.33 35.03 21.26
CA SER A 12 24.94 35.42 21.56
C SER A 12 24.89 36.51 22.59
N GLN A 13 24.09 37.54 22.34
CA GLN A 13 23.82 38.64 23.29
C GLN A 13 22.29 38.74 23.48
N MET A 14 21.89 38.84 24.71
CA MET A 14 20.47 38.99 25.08
C MET A 14 19.92 40.27 24.40
N ASP A 15 18.75 40.18 23.77
CA ASP A 15 18.09 41.22 23.00
C ASP A 15 18.83 41.71 21.72
N ARG A 16 19.98 41.14 21.36
CA ARG A 16 20.74 41.48 20.13
C ARG A 16 20.88 40.31 19.15
N GLY A 17 20.41 39.10 19.53
CA GLY A 17 20.45 37.93 18.68
C GLY A 17 21.73 37.09 18.84
N SER A 18 21.82 36.03 18.01
CA SER A 18 22.92 35.07 18.01
C SER A 18 23.55 34.96 16.64
N VAL A 19 24.88 34.93 16.61
CA VAL A 19 25.66 34.70 15.41
C VAL A 19 26.34 33.35 15.49
N PHE A 20 26.08 32.50 14.52
CA PHE A 20 26.73 31.21 14.37
C PHE A 20 27.78 31.29 13.27
N THR A 21 29.04 31.04 13.63
CA THR A 21 30.14 30.98 12.69
C THR A 21 30.61 29.56 12.50
N VAL A 22 30.63 29.08 11.26
CA VAL A 22 31.03 27.72 10.88
C VAL A 22 32.27 27.79 10.01
N TRP A 23 33.30 27.02 10.38
CA TRP A 23 34.51 26.82 9.57
C TRP A 23 34.50 25.37 9.09
N LEU A 24 34.61 25.18 7.79
CA LEU A 24 34.78 23.87 7.15
C LEU A 24 36.14 23.90 6.39
N PRO A 25 36.99 22.86 6.54
CA PRO A 25 38.18 22.75 5.72
C PRO A 25 37.79 22.55 4.25
N MET A 26 38.46 23.25 3.33
CA MET A 26 38.20 23.20 1.88
C MET A 26 38.95 22.04 1.19
N ASP A 27 39.92 21.42 1.86
CA ASP A 27 40.75 20.35 1.31
C ASP A 27 40.45 19.03 2.10
N LEU A 28 39.42 18.33 1.72
CA LEU A 28 39.19 16.95 2.08
C LEU A 28 39.80 16.08 0.95
N THR A 29 41.12 15.81 1.03
CA THR A 29 41.65 14.62 0.34
C THR A 29 41.15 13.40 1.11
N PRO A 30 40.47 12.45 0.47
CA PRO A 30 40.12 11.22 1.15
C PRO A 30 41.40 10.48 1.53
N GLU A 31 41.61 10.23 2.82
CA GLU A 31 42.62 9.26 3.24
C GLU A 31 42.22 7.90 2.66
N PRO A 32 43.15 7.17 2.03
CA PRO A 32 42.85 5.83 1.60
C PRO A 32 42.63 4.95 2.85
N ASP A 33 41.40 4.43 3.03
CA ASP A 33 41.14 3.38 4.00
C ASP A 33 42.09 2.23 3.74
N GLU A 34 42.91 1.88 4.74
CA GLU A 34 43.69 0.66 4.76
C GLU A 34 42.72 -0.54 4.74
N LEU A 35 42.55 -1.13 3.57
CA LEU A 35 41.89 -2.42 3.43
C LEU A 35 42.81 -3.51 4.02
N PRO A 36 42.30 -4.43 4.84
CA PRO A 36 43.07 -5.60 5.22
C PRO A 36 43.32 -6.46 3.97
N ASP A 37 44.60 -6.76 3.72
CA ASP A 37 45.05 -7.73 2.73
C ASP A 37 44.49 -9.12 3.03
N GLU A 38 44.23 -9.83 1.96
CA GLU A 38 43.88 -11.24 1.79
C GLU A 38 42.41 -11.56 1.46
N ILE A 39 42.17 -11.62 0.14
CA ILE A 39 41.60 -12.82 -0.51
C ILE A 39 42.04 -12.79 -1.98
N THR A 40 42.93 -13.72 -2.30
CA THR A 40 43.43 -14.09 -3.63
C THR A 40 42.33 -14.70 -4.50
N ASP A 41 42.37 -14.32 -5.79
CA ASP A 41 41.96 -15.05 -6.99
C ASP A 41 40.57 -15.71 -7.04
N MET A 42 39.70 -15.09 -7.79
CA MET A 42 38.92 -15.84 -8.79
C MET A 42 38.53 -14.93 -9.98
N GLU A 43 38.80 -15.48 -11.12
CA GLU A 43 38.77 -15.01 -12.49
C GLU A 43 37.60 -14.08 -12.91
N SER A 44 38.01 -13.13 -13.73
CA SER A 44 37.22 -12.35 -14.67
C SER A 44 36.22 -13.17 -15.49
N THR A 45 34.93 -12.85 -15.38
CA THR A 45 34.00 -13.05 -16.51
C THR A 45 32.85 -12.06 -16.45
N GLY A 46 32.77 -11.22 -17.47
CA GLY A 46 31.49 -10.67 -17.97
C GLY A 46 30.94 -9.43 -17.32
N MET A 47 31.38 -8.27 -17.80
CA MET A 47 30.54 -7.06 -17.85
C MET A 47 29.19 -7.44 -18.47
N LYS A 48 28.15 -7.54 -17.65
CA LYS A 48 26.78 -7.41 -18.13
C LYS A 48 26.41 -5.93 -18.07
N GLU A 49 26.34 -5.35 -19.24
CA GLU A 49 25.68 -4.08 -19.50
C GLU A 49 24.33 -4.09 -18.78
N LYS A 50 24.05 -3.04 -17.98
CA LYS A 50 22.73 -2.71 -17.53
C LYS A 50 21.93 -2.38 -18.79
N GLU A 51 21.17 -3.35 -19.28
CA GLU A 51 20.08 -3.06 -20.19
C GLU A 51 19.10 -2.14 -19.49
N THR A 52 19.04 -0.94 -20.01
CA THR A 52 18.01 0.04 -19.73
C THR A 52 16.69 -0.56 -20.22
N VAL A 53 15.92 -1.17 -19.32
CA VAL A 53 14.55 -1.57 -19.61
C VAL A 53 13.71 -0.29 -19.59
N VAL A 54 13.69 0.41 -20.73
CA VAL A 54 12.72 1.42 -21.06
C VAL A 54 11.56 0.69 -21.71
N SER A 55 10.51 0.43 -20.97
CA SER A 55 9.08 0.43 -21.33
C SER A 55 8.24 -0.26 -20.25
N ALA A 56 8.01 0.44 -19.15
CA ALA A 56 6.81 0.18 -18.36
C ALA A 56 5.75 1.18 -18.85
N SER A 57 4.64 0.64 -19.33
CA SER A 57 3.44 1.40 -19.68
C SER A 57 3.04 2.32 -18.51
N ASP A 58 2.59 3.54 -18.81
CA ASP A 58 2.18 4.60 -17.88
C ASP A 58 1.14 4.19 -16.79
N GLU A 59 0.58 2.99 -16.87
CA GLU A 59 -0.44 2.48 -15.92
C GLU A 59 0.12 1.94 -14.59
N ASN A 60 1.44 1.91 -14.38
CA ASN A 60 2.03 1.23 -13.21
C ASN A 60 2.86 2.13 -12.27
N ILE A 61 2.93 3.44 -12.54
CA ILE A 61 3.63 4.37 -11.66
C ILE A 61 2.78 4.65 -10.43
N LYS A 62 3.32 4.31 -9.24
CA LYS A 62 2.64 4.52 -7.96
C LYS A 62 2.53 6.00 -7.63
N LYS A 63 1.37 6.41 -7.07
CA LYS A 63 1.08 7.78 -6.66
C LYS A 63 1.39 7.96 -5.18
N LEU A 64 2.21 8.95 -4.85
CA LEU A 64 2.47 9.37 -3.47
C LEU A 64 1.88 10.75 -3.20
N LEU A 65 1.15 10.88 -2.09
CA LEU A 65 0.70 12.18 -1.59
C LEU A 65 1.69 12.68 -0.53
N LEU A 66 2.33 13.81 -0.82
CA LEU A 66 3.26 14.49 0.07
C LEU A 66 2.56 15.69 0.72
N VAL A 67 2.43 15.66 2.05
CA VAL A 67 1.78 16.70 2.85
C VAL A 67 2.81 17.36 3.76
N GLU A 68 3.17 18.60 3.47
CA GLU A 68 4.23 19.34 4.15
C GLU A 68 3.97 20.83 3.98
N ASP A 69 3.96 21.61 5.05
CA ASP A 69 3.69 23.05 5.01
C ASP A 69 4.90 23.87 4.56
N ASN A 70 6.12 23.40 4.85
CA ASN A 70 7.34 24.05 4.38
C ASN A 70 7.55 23.77 2.88
N GLN A 71 7.37 24.81 2.06
CA GLN A 71 7.49 24.72 0.61
C GLN A 71 8.87 24.25 0.13
N GLU A 72 9.96 24.71 0.75
CA GLU A 72 11.32 24.35 0.35
C GLU A 72 11.57 22.85 0.60
N PHE A 73 11.16 22.36 1.77
CA PHE A 73 11.32 20.96 2.11
C PHE A 73 10.38 20.06 1.28
N ARG A 74 9.16 20.51 0.99
CA ARG A 74 8.23 19.80 0.10
C ARG A 74 8.79 19.67 -1.32
N THR A 75 9.35 20.77 -1.87
CA THR A 75 9.98 20.76 -3.19
C THR A 75 11.19 19.82 -3.21
N PHE A 76 12.04 19.88 -2.18
CA PHE A 76 13.20 18.99 -2.05
C PHE A 76 12.78 17.51 -2.05
N LEU A 77 11.78 17.13 -1.25
CA LEU A 77 11.30 15.75 -1.22
C LEU A 77 10.68 15.32 -2.57
N LYS A 78 9.95 16.22 -3.21
CA LYS A 78 9.38 15.95 -4.53
C LYS A 78 10.46 15.65 -5.55
N GLU A 79 11.47 16.51 -5.70
CA GLU A 79 12.59 16.33 -6.62
C GLU A 79 13.34 15.01 -6.42
N GLN A 80 13.42 14.53 -5.16
CA GLN A 80 14.05 13.24 -4.86
C GLN A 80 13.16 12.01 -5.18
N LEU A 81 11.83 12.19 -5.17
CA LEU A 81 10.87 11.10 -5.32
C LEU A 81 10.27 10.99 -6.74
N GLU A 82 10.25 12.09 -7.51
CA GLU A 82 9.54 12.14 -8.80
C GLU A 82 10.14 11.26 -9.91
N ASP A 83 11.40 10.86 -9.78
CA ASP A 83 12.02 9.89 -10.68
C ASP A 83 11.43 8.46 -10.51
N PHE A 84 10.79 8.17 -9.37
CA PHE A 84 10.29 6.84 -9.01
C PHE A 84 8.78 6.78 -8.89
N TYR A 85 8.13 7.90 -8.54
CA TYR A 85 6.71 7.98 -8.18
C TYR A 85 6.04 9.21 -8.79
N GLN A 86 4.75 9.10 -9.03
CA GLN A 86 3.94 10.28 -9.33
C GLN A 86 3.61 11.03 -8.02
N ILE A 87 4.11 12.27 -7.87
CA ILE A 87 3.95 13.04 -6.65
C ILE A 87 2.75 13.97 -6.72
N ILE A 88 1.88 13.87 -5.72
CA ILE A 88 0.79 14.79 -5.44
C ILE A 88 1.20 15.59 -4.20
N GLU A 89 1.10 16.91 -4.27
CA GLU A 89 1.51 17.81 -3.18
C GLU A 89 0.31 18.37 -2.43
N ALA A 90 0.43 18.55 -1.11
CA ALA A 90 -0.50 19.30 -0.28
C ALA A 90 0.27 20.15 0.74
N ALA A 91 -0.22 21.35 1.03
CA ALA A 91 0.44 22.30 1.90
C ALA A 91 -0.04 22.23 3.37
N ASP A 92 -1.10 21.52 3.65
CA ASP A 92 -1.66 21.30 4.99
C ASP A 92 -2.52 20.05 5.05
N GLY A 93 -2.92 19.64 6.25
CA GLY A 93 -3.71 18.44 6.45
C GLY A 93 -5.12 18.47 5.85
N GLU A 94 -5.76 19.65 5.72
CA GLU A 94 -7.09 19.76 5.07
C GLU A 94 -6.99 19.49 3.57
N GLU A 95 -5.99 20.09 2.92
CA GLU A 95 -5.71 19.83 1.51
C GLU A 95 -5.27 18.37 1.30
N GLY A 96 -4.49 17.83 2.23
CA GLY A 96 -4.06 16.42 2.25
C GLY A 96 -5.24 15.46 2.29
N GLU A 97 -6.20 15.65 3.19
CA GLU A 97 -7.42 14.83 3.28
C GLU A 97 -8.25 14.90 2.00
N ARG A 98 -8.49 16.09 1.48
CA ARG A 98 -9.24 16.27 0.23
C ARG A 98 -8.57 15.54 -0.94
N LYS A 99 -7.26 15.75 -1.14
CA LYS A 99 -6.50 15.10 -2.21
C LYS A 99 -6.42 13.59 -2.04
N ALA A 100 -6.35 13.08 -0.82
CA ALA A 100 -6.39 11.63 -0.57
C ALA A 100 -7.71 10.99 -1.07
N ILE A 101 -8.84 11.68 -0.90
CA ILE A 101 -10.15 11.21 -1.37
C ILE A 101 -10.26 11.32 -2.91
N GLU A 102 -9.83 12.45 -3.48
CA GLU A 102 -9.95 12.74 -4.91
C GLU A 102 -9.02 11.87 -5.76
N GLU A 103 -7.73 11.80 -5.38
CA GLU A 103 -6.66 11.18 -6.17
C GLU A 103 -6.40 9.72 -5.83
N ASN A 104 -6.82 9.26 -4.64
CA ASN A 104 -6.62 7.90 -4.11
C ASN A 104 -5.16 7.44 -4.26
N PRO A 105 -4.20 8.07 -3.56
CA PRO A 105 -2.79 7.73 -3.67
C PRO A 105 -2.49 6.34 -3.10
N ASP A 106 -1.38 5.73 -3.54
CA ASP A 106 -0.91 4.44 -3.03
C ASP A 106 -0.28 4.55 -1.62
N LEU A 107 0.22 5.75 -1.25
CA LEU A 107 0.82 6.03 0.05
C LEU A 107 0.81 7.52 0.34
N ILE A 108 0.70 7.88 1.62
CA ILE A 108 0.78 9.27 2.11
C ILE A 108 2.05 9.43 2.95
N ILE A 109 2.80 10.51 2.69
CA ILE A 109 3.90 10.99 3.53
C ILE A 109 3.48 12.34 4.08
N SER A 110 3.38 12.48 5.41
CA SER A 110 2.93 13.72 6.03
C SER A 110 3.86 14.18 7.13
N ASP A 111 4.17 15.47 7.17
CA ASP A 111 4.71 16.07 8.39
C ASP A 111 3.67 16.02 9.51
N ILE A 112 4.14 15.94 10.75
CA ILE A 112 3.28 16.05 11.94
C ILE A 112 2.95 17.50 12.24
N MET A 113 3.94 18.39 12.16
CA MET A 113 3.82 19.75 12.64
C MET A 113 3.38 20.71 11.52
N MET A 114 2.09 20.74 11.25
CA MET A 114 1.51 21.60 10.21
C MET A 114 0.37 22.47 10.78
N PRO A 115 0.09 23.64 10.18
CA PRO A 115 -1.03 24.49 10.57
C PRO A 115 -2.38 23.84 10.21
N LYS A 116 -3.47 24.34 10.82
CA LYS A 116 -4.86 23.92 10.67
C LYS A 116 -5.10 22.48 11.14
N VAL A 117 -4.81 21.49 10.30
CA VAL A 117 -4.89 20.06 10.59
C VAL A 117 -3.48 19.50 10.59
N ASP A 118 -3.01 19.06 11.76
CA ASP A 118 -1.70 18.43 11.90
C ASP A 118 -1.68 17.02 11.31
N GLY A 119 -0.47 16.45 11.13
CA GLY A 119 -0.31 15.14 10.51
C GLY A 119 -0.92 13.98 11.32
N ILE A 120 -1.03 14.13 12.62
CA ILE A 120 -1.67 13.13 13.51
C ILE A 120 -3.18 13.11 13.25
N GLU A 121 -3.81 14.27 13.26
CA GLU A 121 -5.23 14.41 12.98
C GLU A 121 -5.55 14.01 11.52
N LEU A 122 -4.70 14.39 10.55
CA LEU A 122 -4.82 13.92 9.17
C LEU A 122 -4.79 12.39 9.12
N CYS A 123 -3.79 11.75 9.73
CA CYS A 123 -3.68 10.29 9.77
C CYS A 123 -4.93 9.65 10.36
N ARG A 124 -5.44 10.17 11.49
CA ARG A 124 -6.67 9.68 12.10
C ARG A 124 -7.86 9.77 11.16
N ARG A 125 -8.06 10.89 10.46
CA ARG A 125 -9.12 11.08 9.47
C ARG A 125 -8.98 10.10 8.29
N ILE A 126 -7.78 9.94 7.75
CA ILE A 126 -7.48 8.97 6.69
C ILE A 126 -7.84 7.55 7.13
N LYS A 127 -7.43 7.13 8.34
CA LYS A 127 -7.62 5.76 8.83
C LYS A 127 -9.06 5.44 9.26
N THR A 128 -9.85 6.44 9.61
CA THR A 128 -11.26 6.27 10.00
C THR A 128 -12.24 6.42 8.85
N ASN A 129 -11.86 7.05 7.76
CA ASN A 129 -12.70 7.22 6.58
C ASN A 129 -12.68 5.96 5.70
N VAL A 130 -13.84 5.36 5.44
CA VAL A 130 -13.99 4.16 4.61
C VAL A 130 -13.33 4.30 3.23
N GLN A 131 -13.29 5.50 2.64
CA GLN A 131 -12.72 5.71 1.31
C GLN A 131 -11.19 5.66 1.31
N THR A 132 -10.51 6.05 2.41
CA THR A 132 -9.07 6.25 2.47
C THR A 132 -8.34 5.34 3.47
N SER A 133 -9.05 4.63 4.35
CA SER A 133 -8.46 3.82 5.43
C SER A 133 -7.44 2.77 4.98
N HIS A 134 -7.50 2.31 3.73
CA HIS A 134 -6.54 1.36 3.15
C HIS A 134 -5.20 2.00 2.76
N ILE A 135 -5.12 3.34 2.71
CA ILE A 135 -3.91 4.05 2.28
C ILE A 135 -2.91 4.06 3.43
N PRO A 136 -1.68 3.53 3.25
CA PRO A 136 -0.64 3.61 4.27
C PRO A 136 -0.15 5.04 4.45
N VAL A 137 0.17 5.37 5.71
CA VAL A 137 0.63 6.71 6.11
C VAL A 137 1.99 6.61 6.79
N ILE A 138 2.97 7.36 6.29
CA ILE A 138 4.26 7.62 6.93
C ILE A 138 4.20 9.02 7.55
N LEU A 139 4.41 9.12 8.87
CA LEU A 139 4.49 10.40 9.57
C LEU A 139 5.96 10.81 9.77
N LEU A 140 6.29 12.02 9.33
CA LEU A 140 7.58 12.65 9.55
C LEU A 140 7.49 13.51 10.81
N THR A 141 8.48 13.43 11.71
CA THR A 141 8.43 14.10 13.01
C THR A 141 9.76 14.72 13.39
N ALA A 142 9.72 15.90 14.03
CA ALA A 142 10.89 16.51 14.64
C ALA A 142 11.21 15.94 16.06
N ARG A 143 10.35 15.09 16.63
CA ARG A 143 10.52 14.52 17.96
C ARG A 143 11.32 13.22 17.95
N THR A 144 12.02 12.95 19.04
CA THR A 144 12.80 11.72 19.22
C THR A 144 11.91 10.48 19.41
N ALA A 145 12.49 9.30 19.15
CA ALA A 145 11.76 8.02 19.14
C ALA A 145 10.99 7.71 20.46
N ASP A 146 11.37 8.28 21.58
CA ASP A 146 10.75 8.02 22.88
C ASP A 146 9.44 8.81 23.07
N ASP A 147 9.34 10.02 22.52
CA ASP A 147 8.10 10.82 22.53
C ASP A 147 7.03 10.27 21.57
N ILE A 148 7.48 9.54 20.54
CA ILE A 148 6.61 8.96 19.49
C ILE A 148 5.89 7.71 20.02
N LYS A 149 6.54 6.89 20.88
CA LYS A 149 5.98 5.62 21.37
C LYS A 149 4.67 5.77 22.15
N ILE A 150 4.44 6.90 22.81
CA ILE A 150 3.24 7.11 23.62
C ILE A 150 2.01 7.43 22.79
N ASN A 151 2.16 8.16 21.67
CA ASN A 151 1.06 8.57 20.81
C ASN A 151 0.85 7.69 19.55
N SER A 152 1.82 6.83 19.24
CA SER A 152 1.84 6.07 17.97
C SER A 152 0.82 4.94 17.90
N TYR A 153 0.47 4.32 19.03
CA TYR A 153 -0.51 3.23 19.07
C TYR A 153 -1.96 3.69 18.90
N GLU A 154 -2.27 4.96 19.16
CA GLU A 154 -3.63 5.49 19.11
C GLU A 154 -4.05 6.03 17.72
N VAL A 155 -3.07 6.38 16.87
CA VAL A 155 -3.35 7.10 15.61
C VAL A 155 -3.41 6.18 14.39
N GLY A 156 -2.82 4.98 14.47
CA GLY A 156 -2.88 3.98 13.39
C GLY A 156 -1.99 4.28 12.19
N ALA A 157 -0.95 5.11 12.31
CA ALA A 157 0.03 5.31 11.25
C ALA A 157 0.86 4.04 11.01
N ASP A 158 1.16 3.75 9.74
CA ASP A 158 1.88 2.53 9.35
C ASP A 158 3.39 2.65 9.56
N SER A 159 3.91 3.88 9.61
CA SER A 159 5.32 4.16 9.90
C SER A 159 5.53 5.56 10.44
N TYR A 160 6.59 5.71 11.24
CA TYR A 160 7.09 6.99 11.75
C TYR A 160 8.55 7.14 11.39
N MET A 161 8.97 8.39 11.09
CA MET A 161 10.36 8.71 10.78
C MET A 161 10.74 10.05 11.39
N SER A 162 11.82 10.09 12.19
CA SER A 162 12.31 11.32 12.82
C SER A 162 13.14 12.16 11.84
N LYS A 163 12.87 13.46 11.78
CA LYS A 163 13.74 14.45 11.09
C LYS A 163 14.94 14.82 12.01
N PRO A 164 16.18 14.90 11.48
CA PRO A 164 16.60 14.61 10.11
C PRO A 164 16.70 13.11 9.83
N PHE A 165 16.30 12.66 8.64
CA PHE A 165 16.37 11.26 8.24
C PHE A 165 17.25 11.09 6.99
N ASN A 166 17.74 9.87 6.79
CA ASN A 166 18.39 9.48 5.55
C ASN A 166 17.30 9.17 4.50
N PHE A 167 17.49 9.73 3.29
CA PHE A 167 16.55 9.53 2.19
C PHE A 167 16.42 8.05 1.78
N ASP A 168 17.52 7.28 1.77
CA ASP A 168 17.48 5.84 1.47
C ASP A 168 16.57 5.08 2.44
N MET A 169 16.56 5.49 3.72
CA MET A 169 15.66 4.92 4.73
C MET A 169 14.18 5.21 4.42
N LEU A 170 13.88 6.40 3.90
CA LEU A 170 12.53 6.76 3.46
C LEU A 170 12.11 5.89 2.27
N MET A 171 12.97 5.74 1.26
CA MET A 171 12.74 4.90 0.09
C MET A 171 12.43 3.45 0.49
N VAL A 172 13.26 2.84 1.34
CA VAL A 172 13.05 1.48 1.86
C VAL A 172 11.70 1.35 2.58
N ARG A 173 11.27 2.38 3.33
CA ARG A 173 9.96 2.38 4.02
C ARG A 173 8.80 2.42 3.04
N ILE A 174 8.87 3.29 2.03
CA ILE A 174 7.86 3.41 0.97
C ILE A 174 7.73 2.06 0.25
N GLU A 175 8.83 1.52 -0.26
CA GLU A 175 8.86 0.25 -0.98
C GLU A 175 8.27 -0.90 -0.15
N LYS A 176 8.65 -1.00 1.12
CA LYS A 176 8.16 -2.05 2.02
C LYS A 176 6.65 -1.96 2.25
N LEU A 177 6.10 -0.76 2.41
CA LEU A 177 4.66 -0.59 2.60
C LEU A 177 3.87 -0.91 1.33
N ILE A 178 4.38 -0.51 0.16
CA ILE A 178 3.78 -0.85 -1.14
C ILE A 178 3.85 -2.37 -1.38
N GLU A 179 5.00 -3.01 -1.12
CA GLU A 179 5.16 -4.46 -1.24
C GLU A 179 4.18 -5.22 -0.34
N GLN A 180 3.97 -4.77 0.89
CA GLN A 180 3.00 -5.37 1.80
C GLN A 180 1.57 -5.30 1.26
N GLN A 181 1.18 -4.19 0.62
CA GLN A 181 -0.12 -4.10 -0.04
C GLN A 181 -0.25 -5.11 -1.18
N GLU A 182 0.76 -5.22 -2.04
CA GLU A 182 0.73 -6.16 -3.16
C GLU A 182 0.69 -7.62 -2.67
N LYS A 183 1.39 -7.96 -1.59
CA LYS A 183 1.30 -9.29 -0.96
C LYS A 183 -0.12 -9.61 -0.48
N ARG A 184 -0.81 -8.67 0.17
CA ARG A 184 -2.21 -8.86 0.60
C ARG A 184 -3.15 -9.12 -0.59
N LYS A 185 -2.99 -8.37 -1.68
CA LYS A 185 -3.74 -8.60 -2.93
C LYS A 185 -3.48 -10.00 -3.51
N GLN A 186 -2.22 -10.46 -3.47
CA GLN A 186 -1.86 -11.80 -3.93
C GLN A 186 -2.46 -12.90 -3.04
N GLU A 187 -2.49 -12.72 -1.72
CA GLU A 187 -3.12 -13.64 -0.78
C GLU A 187 -4.62 -13.78 -1.06
N PHE A 188 -5.31 -12.68 -1.31
CA PHE A 188 -6.71 -12.72 -1.73
C PHE A 188 -6.92 -13.58 -2.99
N ARG A 189 -6.02 -13.47 -3.97
CA ARG A 189 -6.12 -14.24 -5.23
C ARG A 189 -5.88 -15.74 -5.02
N LYS A 190 -4.93 -16.12 -4.16
CA LYS A 190 -4.48 -17.51 -3.97
C LYS A 190 -5.40 -18.33 -3.05
N ASN A 191 -5.91 -17.73 -2.01
CA ASN A 191 -6.65 -18.44 -0.98
C ASN A 191 -8.11 -18.69 -1.40
N ILE A 192 -8.60 -19.93 -1.21
CA ILE A 192 -10.01 -20.30 -1.44
C ILE A 192 -10.89 -19.66 -0.35
N GLU A 193 -10.42 -19.66 0.89
CA GLU A 193 -11.08 -18.97 1.99
C GLU A 193 -10.61 -17.53 2.05
N VAL A 194 -11.55 -16.59 2.14
CA VAL A 194 -11.24 -15.18 2.29
C VAL A 194 -11.27 -14.83 3.78
N ASN A 195 -10.09 -14.56 4.33
CA ASN A 195 -9.97 -14.05 5.69
C ASN A 195 -9.82 -12.51 5.61
N PRO A 196 -10.82 -11.72 6.05
CA PRO A 196 -10.78 -10.27 5.97
C PRO A 196 -9.54 -9.67 6.67
N SER A 197 -9.17 -10.15 7.85
CA SER A 197 -8.03 -9.63 8.60
C SER A 197 -6.67 -9.86 7.93
N ALA A 198 -6.55 -10.90 7.07
CA ALA A 198 -5.32 -11.16 6.33
C ALA A 198 -5.08 -10.21 5.16
N ILE A 199 -6.15 -9.63 4.59
CA ILE A 199 -6.10 -8.79 3.38
C ILE A 199 -6.32 -7.30 3.63
N THR A 200 -6.63 -6.90 4.86
CA THR A 200 -6.92 -5.50 5.23
C THR A 200 -5.84 -4.91 6.14
N ILE A 201 -5.81 -3.58 6.22
CA ILE A 201 -4.88 -2.84 7.08
C ILE A 201 -5.58 -2.36 8.35
N THR A 202 -6.84 -1.96 8.23
CA THR A 202 -7.60 -1.34 9.33
C THR A 202 -8.84 -2.16 9.67
N SER A 203 -9.34 -2.00 10.90
CA SER A 203 -10.61 -2.60 11.31
C SER A 203 -11.80 -2.10 10.48
N VAL A 204 -11.72 -0.89 9.93
CA VAL A 204 -12.74 -0.33 9.01
C VAL A 204 -12.79 -1.13 7.71
N ASP A 205 -11.61 -1.45 7.16
CA ASP A 205 -11.50 -2.26 5.95
C ASP A 205 -11.95 -3.71 6.19
N GLU A 206 -11.59 -4.27 7.34
CA GLU A 206 -11.99 -5.62 7.74
C GLU A 206 -13.52 -5.73 7.82
N GLN A 207 -14.17 -4.78 8.49
CA GLN A 207 -15.63 -4.72 8.57
C GLN A 207 -16.29 -4.54 7.21
N LEU A 208 -15.71 -3.75 6.32
CA LEU A 208 -16.23 -3.58 4.97
C LEU A 208 -16.17 -4.89 4.18
N ILE A 209 -15.01 -5.56 4.16
CA ILE A 209 -14.85 -6.83 3.46
C ILE A 209 -15.77 -7.89 4.06
N GLN A 210 -15.88 -7.95 5.39
CA GLN A 210 -16.80 -8.86 6.07
C GLN A 210 -18.25 -8.64 5.62
N LYS A 211 -18.73 -7.40 5.58
CA LYS A 211 -20.07 -7.08 5.07
C LYS A 211 -20.24 -7.44 3.60
N CYS A 212 -19.23 -7.17 2.76
CA CYS A 212 -19.27 -7.61 1.36
C CYS A 212 -19.48 -9.13 1.24
N LEU A 213 -18.74 -9.92 2.03
CA LEU A 213 -18.87 -11.38 2.04
C LEU A 213 -20.27 -11.81 2.49
N GLU A 214 -20.77 -11.24 3.59
CA GLU A 214 -22.10 -11.55 4.12
C GLU A 214 -23.23 -11.25 3.10
N TYR A 215 -23.20 -10.10 2.45
CA TYR A 215 -24.20 -9.74 1.45
C TYR A 215 -24.10 -10.61 0.20
N ILE A 216 -22.90 -10.94 -0.27
CA ILE A 216 -22.70 -11.84 -1.42
C ILE A 216 -23.16 -13.26 -1.07
N GLU A 217 -22.83 -13.77 0.14
CA GLU A 217 -23.27 -15.11 0.57
C GLU A 217 -24.79 -15.20 0.71
N LYS A 218 -25.42 -14.18 1.27
CA LYS A 218 -26.89 -14.10 1.40
C LYS A 218 -27.62 -14.16 0.04
N ASN A 219 -26.97 -13.62 -1.01
CA ASN A 219 -27.53 -13.53 -2.34
C ASN A 219 -26.74 -14.41 -3.36
N MET A 220 -26.12 -15.50 -2.87
CA MET A 220 -25.16 -16.29 -3.66
C MET A 220 -25.79 -16.91 -4.92
N ASP A 221 -27.01 -17.40 -4.82
CA ASP A 221 -27.77 -18.08 -5.89
C ASP A 221 -28.48 -17.09 -6.85
N ASN A 222 -28.54 -15.81 -6.50
CA ASN A 222 -29.16 -14.79 -7.34
C ASN A 222 -28.18 -14.29 -8.44
N PRO A 223 -28.36 -14.65 -9.72
CA PRO A 223 -27.47 -14.22 -10.81
C PRO A 223 -27.51 -12.71 -11.07
N GLU A 224 -28.61 -12.04 -10.70
CA GLU A 224 -28.80 -10.59 -10.90
C GLU A 224 -28.15 -9.76 -9.77
N TYR A 225 -27.71 -10.39 -8.66
CA TYR A 225 -27.01 -9.68 -7.59
C TYR A 225 -25.63 -9.26 -8.04
N GLY A 226 -25.47 -7.99 -8.35
CA GLY A 226 -24.26 -7.39 -8.91
C GLY A 226 -23.72 -6.22 -8.08
N VAL A 227 -22.98 -5.35 -8.76
CA VAL A 227 -22.32 -4.19 -8.12
C VAL A 227 -23.32 -3.15 -7.63
N GLU A 228 -24.46 -3.00 -8.31
CA GLU A 228 -25.51 -2.04 -7.98
C GLU A 228 -26.15 -2.40 -6.64
N GLU A 229 -26.56 -3.67 -6.52
CA GLU A 229 -27.16 -4.21 -5.31
C GLU A 229 -26.16 -4.19 -4.14
N LEU A 230 -24.93 -4.66 -4.35
CA LEU A 230 -23.90 -4.65 -3.31
C LEU A 230 -23.58 -3.23 -2.83
N SER A 231 -23.47 -2.26 -3.73
CA SER A 231 -23.21 -0.87 -3.34
C SER A 231 -24.40 -0.26 -2.58
N GLY A 232 -25.62 -0.61 -2.96
CA GLY A 232 -26.85 -0.23 -2.25
C GLY A 232 -26.90 -0.80 -0.83
N ASP A 233 -26.65 -2.10 -0.66
CA ASP A 233 -26.61 -2.79 0.64
C ASP A 233 -25.53 -2.24 1.58
N LEU A 234 -24.40 -1.81 1.02
CA LEU A 234 -23.31 -1.20 1.77
C LEU A 234 -23.51 0.31 2.04
N GLY A 235 -24.52 0.95 1.42
CA GLY A 235 -24.73 2.39 1.50
C GLY A 235 -23.59 3.20 0.86
N MET A 236 -22.91 2.65 -0.13
CA MET A 236 -21.75 3.26 -0.79
C MET A 236 -22.07 3.67 -2.23
N VAL A 237 -21.44 4.77 -2.69
CA VAL A 237 -21.45 5.12 -4.12
C VAL A 237 -20.58 4.11 -4.89
N ARG A 238 -21.04 3.66 -6.08
CA ARG A 238 -20.34 2.65 -6.92
C ARG A 238 -18.85 2.98 -7.13
N MET A 239 -18.53 4.24 -7.41
CA MET A 239 -17.13 4.64 -7.64
C MET A 239 -16.26 4.49 -6.39
N SER A 240 -16.82 4.80 -5.20
CA SER A 240 -16.12 4.60 -3.93
C SER A 240 -15.89 3.12 -3.63
N LEU A 241 -16.90 2.27 -3.88
CA LEU A 241 -16.77 0.81 -3.75
C LEU A 241 -15.73 0.27 -4.75
N TYR A 242 -15.74 0.76 -6.00
CA TYR A 242 -14.76 0.38 -7.02
C TYR A 242 -13.33 0.66 -6.56
N ARG A 243 -13.02 1.93 -6.20
CA ARG A 243 -11.69 2.33 -5.74
C ARG A 243 -11.25 1.51 -4.53
N LYS A 244 -12.16 1.31 -3.58
CA LYS A 244 -11.88 0.60 -2.33
C LYS A 244 -11.56 -0.87 -2.53
N LEU A 245 -12.39 -1.62 -3.25
CA LEU A 245 -12.15 -3.04 -3.54
C LEU A 245 -10.90 -3.23 -4.41
N GLN A 246 -10.69 -2.36 -5.40
CA GLN A 246 -9.49 -2.38 -6.23
C GLN A 246 -8.22 -2.18 -5.40
N SER A 247 -8.23 -1.26 -4.45
CA SER A 247 -7.07 -0.97 -3.59
C SER A 247 -6.77 -2.10 -2.61
N ILE A 248 -7.80 -2.72 -2.00
CA ILE A 248 -7.63 -3.79 -1.01
C ILE A 248 -7.33 -5.13 -1.68
N THR A 249 -8.10 -5.50 -2.71
CA THR A 249 -8.09 -6.87 -3.27
C THR A 249 -7.43 -6.96 -4.64
N GLY A 250 -7.20 -5.83 -5.31
CA GLY A 250 -6.76 -5.78 -6.70
C GLY A 250 -7.83 -6.19 -7.71
N HIS A 251 -9.10 -6.29 -7.29
CA HIS A 251 -10.22 -6.67 -8.15
C HIS A 251 -11.23 -5.54 -8.29
N THR A 252 -11.84 -5.44 -9.47
CA THR A 252 -13.04 -4.62 -9.63
C THR A 252 -14.19 -5.23 -8.79
N PRO A 253 -15.22 -4.48 -8.40
CA PRO A 253 -16.36 -5.03 -7.67
C PRO A 253 -17.02 -6.23 -8.39
N THR A 254 -17.12 -6.18 -9.70
CA THR A 254 -17.65 -7.30 -10.52
C THR A 254 -16.75 -8.54 -10.39
N ASP A 255 -15.43 -8.36 -10.49
CA ASP A 255 -14.47 -9.45 -10.36
C ASP A 255 -14.41 -9.97 -8.93
N PHE A 256 -14.59 -9.10 -7.94
CA PHE A 256 -14.66 -9.48 -6.53
C PHE A 256 -15.86 -10.41 -6.28
N ILE A 257 -17.08 -10.01 -6.67
CA ILE A 257 -18.29 -10.85 -6.53
C ILE A 257 -18.07 -12.18 -7.26
N ARG A 258 -17.58 -12.13 -8.50
CA ARG A 258 -17.29 -13.35 -9.29
C ARG A 258 -16.27 -14.25 -8.60
N SER A 259 -15.21 -13.69 -8.04
CA SER A 259 -14.18 -14.46 -7.33
C SER A 259 -14.72 -15.18 -6.09
N ILE A 260 -15.57 -14.52 -5.30
CA ILE A 260 -16.22 -15.12 -4.12
C ILE A 260 -17.12 -16.29 -4.56
N ARG A 261 -17.94 -16.09 -5.60
CA ARG A 261 -18.79 -17.15 -6.16
C ARG A 261 -17.98 -18.36 -6.63
N LEU A 262 -16.87 -18.13 -7.32
CA LEU A 262 -15.98 -19.20 -7.79
C LEU A 262 -15.26 -19.93 -6.64
N LYS A 263 -14.84 -19.21 -5.61
CA LYS A 263 -14.27 -19.79 -4.39
C LYS A 263 -15.28 -20.66 -3.67
N ARG A 264 -16.54 -20.21 -3.58
CA ARG A 264 -17.62 -21.04 -3.04
C ARG A 264 -17.89 -22.28 -3.87
N ALA A 265 -17.86 -22.15 -5.21
CA ALA A 265 -17.98 -23.31 -6.11
C ALA A 265 -16.85 -24.32 -5.89
N ALA A 266 -15.62 -23.88 -5.69
CA ALA A 266 -14.49 -24.76 -5.40
C ALA A 266 -14.70 -25.55 -4.10
N GLN A 267 -15.21 -24.91 -3.04
CA GLN A 267 -15.58 -25.61 -1.79
C GLN A 267 -16.69 -26.66 -2.01
N LEU A 268 -17.72 -26.30 -2.80
CA LEU A 268 -18.80 -27.26 -3.13
C LEU A 268 -18.30 -28.44 -3.96
N LEU A 269 -17.38 -28.22 -4.90
CA LEU A 269 -16.77 -29.28 -5.70
C LEU A 269 -15.93 -30.25 -4.85
N GLN A 270 -15.33 -29.79 -3.77
CA GLN A 270 -14.56 -30.61 -2.83
C GLN A 270 -15.44 -31.38 -1.85
N GLY A 271 -16.50 -30.75 -1.36
CA GLY A 271 -17.31 -31.27 -0.25
C GLY A 271 -18.65 -31.87 -0.64
N SER A 272 -19.02 -31.96 -1.95
CA SER A 272 -20.31 -32.49 -2.37
C SER A 272 -20.24 -33.30 -3.65
N GLN A 273 -21.26 -34.16 -3.84
CA GLN A 273 -21.48 -34.96 -5.07
C GLN A 273 -22.45 -34.28 -6.06
N LEU A 274 -22.63 -32.96 -5.93
CA LEU A 274 -23.57 -32.21 -6.77
C LEU A 274 -23.11 -32.14 -8.23
N PRO A 275 -24.02 -32.21 -9.20
CA PRO A 275 -23.69 -31.95 -10.59
C PRO A 275 -23.10 -30.54 -10.80
N ILE A 276 -22.15 -30.41 -11.70
CA ILE A 276 -21.48 -29.13 -11.98
C ILE A 276 -22.48 -28.04 -12.36
N VAL A 277 -23.51 -28.38 -13.13
CA VAL A 277 -24.60 -27.45 -13.50
C VAL A 277 -25.35 -26.94 -12.28
N GLU A 278 -25.62 -27.82 -11.32
CA GLU A 278 -26.29 -27.44 -10.06
C GLU A 278 -25.39 -26.53 -9.22
N ILE A 279 -24.09 -26.85 -9.12
CA ILE A 279 -23.12 -25.98 -8.45
C ILE A 279 -23.08 -24.60 -9.10
N ALA A 280 -23.01 -24.52 -10.44
CA ALA A 280 -23.02 -23.25 -11.16
C ALA A 280 -24.25 -22.39 -10.80
N ASN A 281 -25.43 -23.01 -10.78
CA ASN A 281 -26.69 -22.33 -10.42
C ASN A 281 -26.68 -21.86 -8.95
N ARG A 282 -26.23 -22.71 -8.02
CA ARG A 282 -26.17 -22.38 -6.56
C ARG A 282 -25.21 -21.23 -6.25
N VAL A 283 -24.22 -21.00 -7.11
CA VAL A 283 -23.30 -19.88 -6.95
C VAL A 283 -23.61 -18.70 -7.90
N GLY A 284 -24.85 -18.63 -8.41
CA GLY A 284 -25.37 -17.49 -9.15
C GLY A 284 -24.83 -17.32 -10.57
N PHE A 285 -24.44 -18.41 -11.25
CA PHE A 285 -24.13 -18.41 -12.68
C PHE A 285 -25.30 -18.92 -13.48
N SER A 286 -25.89 -18.09 -14.31
CA SER A 286 -26.97 -18.45 -15.24
C SER A 286 -26.51 -19.34 -16.41
N SER A 287 -25.21 -19.32 -16.75
CA SER A 287 -24.63 -20.09 -17.85
C SER A 287 -23.51 -21.03 -17.35
N PRO A 288 -23.71 -22.36 -17.42
CA PRO A 288 -22.68 -23.35 -17.05
C PRO A 288 -21.41 -23.25 -17.90
N SER A 289 -21.53 -22.84 -19.16
CA SER A 289 -20.38 -22.64 -20.05
C SER A 289 -19.54 -21.44 -19.62
N TYR A 290 -20.19 -20.34 -19.25
CA TYR A 290 -19.50 -19.14 -18.72
C TYR A 290 -18.87 -19.44 -17.35
N PHE A 291 -19.59 -20.16 -16.46
CA PHE A 291 -19.03 -20.65 -15.21
C PHE A 291 -17.75 -21.45 -15.43
N SER A 292 -17.78 -22.46 -16.31
CA SER A 292 -16.61 -23.32 -16.57
C SER A 292 -15.42 -22.54 -17.12
N LYS A 293 -15.68 -21.51 -17.95
CA LYS A 293 -14.64 -20.59 -18.47
C LYS A 293 -14.01 -19.80 -17.33
N CYS A 294 -14.81 -19.11 -16.51
CA CYS A 294 -14.32 -18.29 -15.39
C CYS A 294 -13.61 -19.15 -14.34
N PHE A 295 -14.10 -20.36 -14.09
CA PHE A 295 -13.47 -21.29 -13.14
C PHE A 295 -12.07 -21.70 -13.63
N ARG A 296 -11.94 -22.05 -14.91
CA ARG A 296 -10.64 -22.39 -15.51
C ARG A 296 -9.67 -21.18 -15.51
N GLU A 297 -10.16 -19.98 -15.78
CA GLU A 297 -9.34 -18.76 -15.70
C GLU A 297 -8.80 -18.53 -14.28
N MET A 298 -9.58 -18.83 -13.24
CA MET A 298 -9.20 -18.61 -11.86
C MET A 298 -8.33 -19.74 -11.28
N PHE A 299 -8.66 -21.00 -11.54
CA PHE A 299 -8.04 -22.18 -10.93
C PHE A 299 -7.09 -22.96 -11.86
N GLY A 300 -6.97 -22.53 -13.13
CA GLY A 300 -6.10 -23.19 -14.12
C GLY A 300 -6.66 -24.48 -14.73
N MET A 301 -7.78 -25.00 -14.21
CA MET A 301 -8.39 -26.27 -14.65
C MET A 301 -9.91 -26.20 -14.70
N LEU A 302 -10.53 -27.15 -15.41
CA LEU A 302 -11.99 -27.26 -15.47
C LEU A 302 -12.60 -27.71 -14.15
N PRO A 303 -13.86 -27.32 -13.83
CA PRO A 303 -14.54 -27.74 -12.59
C PRO A 303 -14.56 -29.26 -12.35
N LYS A 304 -14.71 -30.03 -13.44
CA LYS A 304 -14.70 -31.50 -13.38
C LYS A 304 -13.35 -32.06 -12.95
N GLN A 305 -12.27 -31.55 -13.54
CA GLN A 305 -10.89 -31.94 -13.20
C GLN A 305 -10.56 -31.57 -11.74
N TYR A 306 -11.01 -30.39 -11.31
CA TYR A 306 -10.81 -29.92 -9.94
C TYR A 306 -11.51 -30.84 -8.90
N ALA A 307 -12.74 -31.28 -9.19
CA ALA A 307 -13.46 -32.21 -8.33
C ALA A 307 -12.77 -33.59 -8.26
N GLU A 308 -12.29 -34.12 -9.39
CA GLU A 308 -11.58 -35.40 -9.47
C GLU A 308 -10.24 -35.37 -8.72
N GLU A 309 -9.47 -34.28 -8.83
CA GLU A 309 -8.19 -34.13 -8.12
C GLU A 309 -8.38 -33.93 -6.61
N SER A 310 -9.45 -33.25 -6.20
CA SER A 310 -9.76 -33.03 -4.78
C SER A 310 -10.26 -34.28 -4.10
N GLY A 311 -11.02 -35.14 -4.80
CA GLY A 311 -11.48 -36.43 -4.29
C GLY A 311 -10.42 -37.56 -4.23
N ARG A 312 -9.23 -37.32 -4.82
CA ARG A 312 -8.09 -38.26 -4.75
C ARG A 312 -7.19 -38.05 -3.52
N LYS A 313 -7.49 -37.07 -2.66
CA LYS A 313 -6.71 -36.79 -1.43
C LYS A 313 -7.27 -37.47 -0.18
N GLU A 314 -8.30 -38.29 -0.30
CA GLU A 314 -8.75 -39.23 0.71
C GLU A 314 -8.22 -40.65 0.38
#